data_e914eebb5b2d1f3dfdab764726126da8
#
_entry.id   e914eebb5b2d1f3dfdab764726126da8
#
_cell.length_a   1.000
_cell.length_b   1.000
_cell.length_c   1.000
_cell.angle_alpha   90.00
_cell.angle_beta   90.00
_cell.angle_gamma   90.00
#
_symmetry.space_group_name_H-M   'P 1'
#
loop_
_entity.id
_entity.type
_entity.pdbx_description
1 polymer ?
#
loop_
_entity_poly.entity_id
_entity_poly.type
_entity_poly.pdbx_seq_one_letter_code
_entity_poly.pdbx_strand_id
1 'polypeptide(L)'
;SAASDVYKRQNHYWGVWHGGDGFEAFDSNVGRFLSEYGMQSFPDLKTIKTFAHEDDLSVDSDVMKAHQKASLGTGNLIQYIEDHYTLNGEFGSTVILSQIMQAQAIRSAVESHRRNMPFCMGTLYWQFNDCWPVISWSSVDYEGNWKALHYTAKRFFDSTLISLTEKDGMV
;
A
#
# COMPACT_ATOMS: atom_id res chain seq x y z
N SER A 1 -6.75 -12.43 -12.51
CA SER A 1 -5.75 -13.03 -13.36
C SER A 1 -4.87 -11.92 -13.88
N ALA A 2 -3.61 -11.91 -13.48
CA ALA A 2 -2.61 -11.14 -14.17
C ALA A 2 -2.53 -11.70 -15.59
N ALA A 3 -3.38 -11.21 -16.47
CA ALA A 3 -3.15 -11.34 -17.87
C ALA A 3 -1.84 -10.59 -18.11
N SER A 4 -0.75 -11.33 -18.08
CA SER A 4 0.51 -10.81 -18.60
C SER A 4 0.21 -10.39 -20.01
N ASP A 5 0.04 -9.10 -20.20
CA ASP A 5 -0.20 -8.55 -21.51
C ASP A 5 1.15 -8.57 -22.24
N VAL A 6 1.52 -9.78 -22.68
CA VAL A 6 2.75 -10.04 -23.43
C VAL A 6 2.84 -9.10 -24.64
N TYR A 7 1.70 -8.67 -25.17
CA TYR A 7 1.62 -7.73 -26.28
C TYR A 7 1.80 -6.27 -25.86
N LYS A 8 1.34 -5.87 -24.66
CA LYS A 8 1.43 -4.47 -24.20
C LYS A 8 2.65 -4.17 -23.34
N ARG A 9 3.41 -5.20 -22.93
CA ARG A 9 4.64 -5.08 -22.12
C ARG A 9 4.45 -4.40 -20.76
N GLN A 10 3.22 -4.30 -20.27
CA GLN A 10 2.88 -3.80 -18.94
C GLN A 10 2.26 -4.91 -18.10
N ASN A 11 2.38 -4.81 -16.78
CA ASN A 11 1.86 -5.79 -15.83
C ASN A 11 1.11 -5.10 -14.69
N HIS A 12 -0.09 -5.58 -14.38
CA HIS A 12 -0.82 -5.29 -13.16
C HIS A 12 -0.63 -6.46 -12.19
N TYR A 13 -0.07 -6.20 -11.02
CA TYR A 13 0.15 -7.25 -10.03
C TYR A 13 -0.62 -6.96 -8.75
N TRP A 14 -1.62 -7.77 -8.48
CA TRP A 14 -2.49 -7.69 -7.31
C TRP A 14 -2.47 -8.95 -6.43
N GLY A 15 -1.44 -9.78 -6.55
CA GLY A 15 -1.21 -10.92 -5.66
C GLY A 15 -1.05 -10.47 -4.21
N VAL A 16 -0.25 -9.45 -3.99
CA VAL A 16 -0.29 -8.67 -2.75
C VAL A 16 -1.56 -7.82 -2.75
N TRP A 17 -2.25 -7.74 -1.66
CA TRP A 17 -3.55 -7.14 -1.40
C TRP A 17 -4.75 -8.02 -1.77
N HIS A 18 -5.01 -8.34 -3.03
CA HIS A 18 -6.17 -9.15 -3.44
C HIS A 18 -5.92 -10.66 -3.34
N GLY A 19 -4.70 -11.09 -3.57
CA GLY A 19 -4.33 -12.52 -3.58
C GLY A 19 -3.89 -13.06 -2.22
N GLY A 20 -3.60 -12.20 -1.25
CA GLY A 20 -3.08 -12.60 0.06
C GLY A 20 -1.60 -12.96 0.06
N ASP A 21 -0.87 -12.65 -1.02
CA ASP A 21 0.59 -12.87 -1.09
C ASP A 21 1.32 -11.96 -0.10
N GLY A 22 2.41 -12.45 0.49
CA GLY A 22 3.34 -11.64 1.29
C GLY A 22 4.14 -10.65 0.42
N PHE A 23 4.81 -9.68 1.07
CA PHE A 23 5.53 -8.62 0.33
C PHE A 23 6.72 -9.14 -0.47
N GLU A 24 7.31 -10.29 -0.10
CA GLU A 24 8.36 -10.97 -0.85
C GLU A 24 7.92 -11.40 -2.26
N ALA A 25 6.62 -11.54 -2.49
CA ALA A 25 6.09 -11.87 -3.81
C ALA A 25 6.37 -10.79 -4.86
N PHE A 26 6.64 -9.55 -4.46
CA PHE A 26 7.08 -8.50 -5.37
C PHE A 26 8.44 -8.81 -6.02
N ASP A 27 9.32 -9.56 -5.36
CA ASP A 27 10.61 -9.96 -5.93
C ASP A 27 10.46 -11.02 -7.04
N SER A 28 9.41 -11.82 -6.97
CA SER A 28 9.13 -12.90 -7.94
C SER A 28 8.24 -12.45 -9.10
N ASN A 29 7.55 -11.30 -8.96
CA ASN A 29 6.57 -10.83 -9.93
C ASN A 29 6.99 -9.53 -10.61
N VAL A 30 8.21 -9.48 -11.09
CA VAL A 30 8.77 -8.32 -11.79
C VAL A 30 8.50 -8.42 -13.29
N GLY A 31 7.81 -7.44 -13.84
CA GLY A 31 7.60 -7.28 -15.28
C GLY A 31 8.48 -6.20 -15.88
N ARG A 32 8.41 -6.01 -17.19
CA ARG A 32 9.13 -4.92 -17.86
C ARG A 32 8.64 -3.53 -17.49
N PHE A 33 7.37 -3.42 -17.14
CA PHE A 33 6.72 -2.22 -16.66
C PHE A 33 5.56 -2.62 -15.73
N LEU A 34 5.67 -2.30 -14.46
CA LEU A 34 4.61 -2.51 -13.47
C LEU A 34 3.71 -1.28 -13.47
N SER A 35 2.60 -1.35 -14.18
CA SER A 35 1.71 -0.21 -14.36
C SER A 35 0.64 -0.09 -13.28
N GLU A 36 0.47 -1.14 -12.44
CA GLU A 36 -0.48 -1.09 -11.34
C GLU A 36 -0.19 -2.19 -10.30
N TYR A 37 -0.14 -1.80 -9.05
CA TYR A 37 -0.11 -2.61 -7.84
C TYR A 37 -0.40 -1.68 -6.67
N GLY A 38 -0.83 -2.19 -5.51
CA GLY A 38 -1.18 -1.30 -4.41
C GLY A 38 -1.43 -2.01 -3.10
N MET A 39 -1.55 -1.21 -2.05
CA MET A 39 -1.89 -1.60 -0.70
C MET A 39 -2.74 -0.50 -0.07
N GLN A 40 -3.81 -0.85 0.66
CA GLN A 40 -4.63 0.15 1.35
C GLN A 40 -4.02 0.61 2.67
N SER A 41 -4.47 1.78 3.11
CA SER A 41 -4.36 2.24 4.50
C SER A 41 -5.49 3.21 4.84
N PHE A 42 -5.70 3.45 6.12
CA PHE A 42 -6.54 4.54 6.57
C PHE A 42 -5.97 5.90 6.13
N PRO A 43 -6.82 6.91 5.88
CA PRO A 43 -6.38 8.30 5.76
C PRO A 43 -5.87 8.81 7.13
N ASP A 44 -5.33 10.02 7.17
CA ASP A 44 -4.92 10.66 8.42
C ASP A 44 -6.08 10.75 9.42
N LEU A 45 -5.81 10.58 10.71
CA LEU A 45 -6.86 10.61 11.75
C LEU A 45 -7.64 11.94 11.75
N LYS A 46 -6.98 13.05 11.40
CA LYS A 46 -7.68 14.35 11.29
C LYS A 46 -8.64 14.36 10.11
N THR A 47 -8.33 13.66 9.01
CA THR A 47 -9.25 13.48 7.88
C THR A 47 -10.42 12.58 8.29
N ILE A 48 -10.18 11.51 9.05
CA ILE A 48 -11.26 10.66 9.57
C ILE A 48 -12.24 11.49 10.43
N LYS A 49 -11.74 12.38 11.28
CA LYS A 49 -12.55 13.24 12.13
C LYS A 49 -13.38 14.29 11.38
N THR A 50 -13.19 14.46 10.06
CA THR A 50 -14.08 15.31 9.25
C THR A 50 -15.41 14.64 8.89
N PHE A 51 -15.45 13.29 8.93
CA PHE A 51 -16.64 12.52 8.56
C PHE A 51 -17.13 11.53 9.65
N ALA A 52 -16.38 11.34 10.74
CA ALA A 52 -16.68 10.41 11.81
C ALA A 52 -16.69 11.12 13.16
N HIS A 53 -17.66 10.79 14.02
CA HIS A 53 -17.70 11.21 15.43
C HIS A 53 -16.79 10.31 16.28
N GLU A 54 -16.53 10.73 17.52
CA GLU A 54 -15.67 9.95 18.44
C GLU A 54 -16.19 8.51 18.66
N ASP A 55 -17.52 8.32 18.72
CA ASP A 55 -18.14 7.00 18.87
C ASP A 55 -18.01 6.10 17.63
N ASP A 56 -17.66 6.68 16.47
CA ASP A 56 -17.45 5.97 15.21
C ASP A 56 -15.99 5.56 14.99
N LEU A 57 -15.06 5.94 15.90
CA LEU A 57 -13.64 5.67 15.76
C LEU A 57 -13.32 4.20 16.11
N SER A 58 -13.84 3.31 15.29
CA SER A 58 -13.62 1.87 15.35
C SER A 58 -13.57 1.30 13.94
N VAL A 59 -12.69 0.30 13.71
CA VAL A 59 -12.56 -0.35 12.40
C VAL A 59 -13.87 -1.00 11.90
N ASP A 60 -14.74 -1.39 12.83
CA ASP A 60 -15.99 -2.07 12.55
C ASP A 60 -17.22 -1.15 12.53
N SER A 61 -17.04 0.16 12.76
CA SER A 61 -18.16 1.09 12.72
C SER A 61 -18.80 1.16 11.33
N ASP A 62 -20.08 1.47 11.28
CA ASP A 62 -20.80 1.59 10.00
C ASP A 62 -20.26 2.74 9.17
N VAL A 63 -19.77 3.81 9.83
CA VAL A 63 -19.11 4.94 9.17
C VAL A 63 -17.82 4.50 8.49
N MET A 64 -16.95 3.74 9.18
CA MET A 64 -15.71 3.23 8.56
C MET A 64 -16.00 2.26 7.42
N LYS A 65 -17.02 1.40 7.55
CA LYS A 65 -17.47 0.51 6.46
C LYS A 65 -17.98 1.29 5.25
N ALA A 66 -18.77 2.36 5.48
CA ALA A 66 -19.26 3.21 4.40
C ALA A 66 -18.13 3.96 3.68
N HIS A 67 -17.06 4.28 4.38
CA HIS A 67 -15.87 4.95 3.84
C HIS A 67 -14.77 3.98 3.41
N GLN A 68 -15.06 2.67 3.25
CA GLN A 68 -14.12 1.67 2.72
C GLN A 68 -14.32 1.49 1.21
N LYS A 69 -13.28 1.75 0.42
CA LYS A 69 -13.36 1.70 -1.05
C LYS A 69 -13.48 0.28 -1.63
N ALA A 70 -13.02 -0.73 -0.90
CA ALA A 70 -13.09 -2.13 -1.32
C ALA A 70 -14.04 -2.93 -0.43
N SER A 71 -14.94 -3.74 -1.02
CA SER A 71 -15.95 -4.50 -0.27
C SER A 71 -15.41 -5.42 0.82
N LEU A 72 -14.21 -5.99 0.64
CA LEU A 72 -13.51 -6.82 1.63
C LEU A 72 -12.29 -6.11 2.24
N GLY A 73 -12.17 -4.80 2.02
CA GLY A 73 -10.95 -4.07 2.30
C GLY A 73 -10.53 -4.03 3.76
N THR A 74 -11.48 -3.85 4.69
CA THR A 74 -11.14 -3.77 6.11
C THR A 74 -10.56 -5.07 6.64
N GLY A 75 -11.15 -6.22 6.30
CA GLY A 75 -10.64 -7.53 6.72
C GLY A 75 -9.22 -7.79 6.20
N ASN A 76 -9.00 -7.55 4.90
CA ASN A 76 -7.66 -7.68 4.30
C ASN A 76 -6.66 -6.72 4.96
N LEU A 77 -7.06 -5.48 5.20
CA LEU A 77 -6.19 -4.47 5.79
C LEU A 77 -5.73 -4.88 7.20
N ILE A 78 -6.66 -5.32 8.05
CA ILE A 78 -6.35 -5.78 9.40
C ILE A 78 -5.45 -7.02 9.37
N GLN A 79 -5.75 -7.99 8.49
CA GLN A 79 -4.92 -9.19 8.33
C GLN A 79 -3.47 -8.82 7.97
N TYR A 80 -3.24 -7.96 6.98
CA TYR A 80 -1.89 -7.51 6.61
C TYR A 80 -1.19 -6.73 7.73
N ILE A 81 -1.93 -5.99 8.57
CA ILE A 81 -1.35 -5.32 9.73
C ILE A 81 -0.91 -6.38 10.75
N GLU A 82 -1.76 -7.35 11.08
CA GLU A 82 -1.49 -8.39 12.08
C GLU A 82 -0.36 -9.34 11.66
N ASP A 83 -0.17 -9.56 10.36
CA ASP A 83 0.95 -10.35 9.84
C ASP A 83 2.33 -9.70 10.11
N HIS A 84 2.36 -8.38 10.35
CA HIS A 84 3.59 -7.61 10.52
C HIS A 84 3.70 -6.89 11.87
N TYR A 85 2.58 -6.60 12.53
CA TYR A 85 2.52 -5.79 13.75
C TYR A 85 1.52 -6.33 14.76
N THR A 86 1.71 -5.99 16.03
CA THR A 86 0.75 -6.27 17.09
C THR A 86 -0.18 -5.08 17.27
N LEU A 87 -1.49 -5.28 17.10
CA LEU A 87 -2.51 -4.28 17.39
C LEU A 87 -2.75 -4.21 18.92
N ASN A 88 -2.84 -2.99 19.44
CA ASN A 88 -3.12 -2.72 20.85
C ASN A 88 -4.60 -2.41 21.15
N GLY A 89 -5.45 -2.50 20.12
CA GLY A 89 -6.88 -2.21 20.21
C GLY A 89 -7.25 -0.72 20.13
N GLU A 90 -6.27 0.18 20.04
CA GLU A 90 -6.53 1.61 19.87
C GLU A 90 -6.68 1.97 18.39
N PHE A 91 -7.78 2.61 18.04
CA PHE A 91 -8.06 2.99 16.64
C PHE A 91 -6.98 3.87 16.03
N GLY A 92 -6.50 4.88 16.77
CA GLY A 92 -5.41 5.75 16.31
C GLY A 92 -4.12 4.99 15.99
N SER A 93 -3.78 3.99 16.80
CA SER A 93 -2.64 3.10 16.55
C SER A 93 -2.86 2.28 15.28
N THR A 94 -4.05 1.74 15.07
CA THR A 94 -4.41 0.99 13.85
C THR A 94 -4.28 1.86 12.60
N VAL A 95 -4.72 3.13 12.66
CA VAL A 95 -4.54 4.11 11.56
C VAL A 95 -3.06 4.26 11.20
N ILE A 96 -2.21 4.52 12.20
CA ILE A 96 -0.76 4.71 11.99
C ILE A 96 -0.11 3.42 11.44
N LEU A 97 -0.40 2.27 12.04
CA LEU A 97 0.17 0.99 11.61
C LEU A 97 -0.26 0.64 10.18
N SER A 98 -1.49 0.93 9.80
CA SER A 98 -1.95 0.74 8.41
C SER A 98 -1.14 1.56 7.41
N GLN A 99 -0.82 2.80 7.74
CA GLN A 99 -0.01 3.67 6.86
C GLN A 99 1.45 3.21 6.78
N ILE A 100 2.02 2.75 7.89
CA ILE A 100 3.39 2.22 7.91
C ILE A 100 3.45 0.93 7.09
N MET A 101 2.49 0.02 7.27
CA MET A 101 2.39 -1.23 6.52
C MET A 101 2.23 -0.96 5.02
N GLN A 102 1.34 -0.04 4.62
CA GLN A 102 1.20 0.40 3.23
C GLN A 102 2.54 0.89 2.65
N ALA A 103 3.23 1.74 3.41
CA ALA A 103 4.51 2.31 2.98
C ALA A 103 5.58 1.23 2.79
N GLN A 104 5.64 0.24 3.67
CA GLN A 104 6.57 -0.89 3.56
C GLN A 104 6.25 -1.78 2.35
N ALA A 105 4.98 -2.13 2.14
CA ALA A 105 4.56 -2.93 1.00
C ALA A 105 4.99 -2.29 -0.33
N ILE A 106 4.66 -1.02 -0.53
CA ILE A 106 4.98 -0.31 -1.77
C ILE A 106 6.48 -0.04 -1.90
N ARG A 107 7.17 0.21 -0.79
CA ARG A 107 8.64 0.30 -0.78
C ARG A 107 9.28 -1.00 -1.27
N SER A 108 8.87 -2.15 -0.75
CA SER A 108 9.37 -3.46 -1.17
C SER A 108 9.20 -3.66 -2.67
N ALA A 109 8.02 -3.32 -3.21
CA ALA A 109 7.75 -3.39 -4.64
C ALA A 109 8.68 -2.50 -5.45
N VAL A 110 8.76 -1.19 -5.14
CA VAL A 110 9.56 -0.23 -5.93
C VAL A 110 11.05 -0.55 -5.85
N GLU A 111 11.55 -0.93 -4.67
CA GLU A 111 12.95 -1.32 -4.52
C GLU A 111 13.27 -2.57 -5.34
N SER A 112 12.39 -3.58 -5.34
CA SER A 112 12.51 -4.76 -6.19
C SER A 112 12.54 -4.39 -7.68
N HIS A 113 11.59 -3.56 -8.12
CA HIS A 113 11.52 -3.12 -9.51
C HIS A 113 12.80 -2.36 -9.93
N ARG A 114 13.30 -1.47 -9.07
CA ARG A 114 14.53 -0.70 -9.34
C ARG A 114 15.80 -1.57 -9.34
N ARG A 115 15.90 -2.57 -8.47
CA ARG A 115 17.00 -3.54 -8.50
C ARG A 115 17.03 -4.35 -9.81
N ASN A 116 15.87 -4.54 -10.42
CA ASN A 116 15.75 -5.29 -11.68
C ASN A 116 15.95 -4.44 -12.96
N MET A 117 16.43 -3.20 -12.84
CA MET A 117 16.86 -2.44 -14.03
C MET A 117 18.08 -3.09 -14.68
N PRO A 118 18.18 -3.11 -16.02
CA PRO A 118 17.30 -2.49 -17.01
C PRO A 118 16.15 -3.40 -17.49
N PHE A 119 15.89 -4.53 -16.85
CA PHE A 119 14.76 -5.38 -17.23
C PHE A 119 13.42 -4.68 -16.92
N CYS A 120 13.24 -4.24 -15.70
CA CYS A 120 12.11 -3.40 -15.30
C CYS A 120 12.45 -1.93 -15.48
N MET A 121 11.76 -1.23 -16.37
CA MET A 121 12.05 0.15 -16.73
C MET A 121 10.95 1.13 -16.31
N GLY A 122 9.93 0.67 -15.56
CA GLY A 122 8.90 1.56 -15.04
C GLY A 122 8.03 0.89 -13.99
N THR A 123 7.58 1.72 -13.05
CA THR A 123 6.76 1.28 -11.94
C THR A 123 5.81 2.40 -11.50
N LEU A 124 4.52 2.09 -11.42
CA LEU A 124 3.44 3.00 -11.02
C LEU A 124 2.58 2.30 -9.97
N TYR A 125 2.51 2.83 -8.77
CA TYR A 125 1.62 2.29 -7.75
C TYR A 125 0.21 2.89 -7.83
N TRP A 126 -0.78 2.09 -7.52
CA TRP A 126 -2.15 2.51 -7.30
C TRP A 126 -2.35 2.79 -5.81
N GLN A 127 -2.62 4.05 -5.35
CA GLN A 127 -2.86 5.21 -6.20
C GLN A 127 -2.30 6.48 -5.56
N PHE A 128 -2.29 7.62 -6.30
CA PHE A 128 -1.74 8.88 -5.81
C PHE A 128 -2.64 9.52 -4.76
N ASN A 129 -3.91 9.82 -5.08
CA ASN A 129 -4.85 10.55 -4.22
C ASN A 129 -6.27 10.03 -4.31
N ASP A 130 -7.17 10.63 -3.53
CA ASP A 130 -8.59 10.31 -3.46
C ASP A 130 -9.47 11.46 -3.93
N CYS A 131 -10.68 11.14 -4.40
CA CYS A 131 -11.70 12.11 -4.81
C CYS A 131 -12.81 12.31 -3.75
N TRP A 132 -12.74 11.60 -2.64
CA TRP A 132 -13.59 11.70 -1.46
C TRP A 132 -12.88 11.12 -0.23
N PRO A 133 -13.27 11.47 1.02
CA PRO A 133 -12.60 10.95 2.21
C PRO A 133 -12.88 9.46 2.37
N VAL A 134 -11.86 8.62 2.24
CA VAL A 134 -12.02 7.16 2.11
C VAL A 134 -10.79 6.39 2.58
N ILE A 135 -11.00 5.15 3.04
CA ILE A 135 -9.96 4.15 3.26
C ILE A 135 -9.60 3.57 1.89
N SER A 136 -8.37 3.77 1.43
CA SER A 136 -7.98 3.46 0.06
C SER A 136 -6.48 3.19 -0.10
N TRP A 137 -6.07 2.98 -1.34
CA TRP A 137 -4.66 2.78 -1.74
C TRP A 137 -3.89 4.09 -1.93
N SER A 138 -4.51 5.24 -1.69
CA SER A 138 -3.89 6.54 -1.93
C SER A 138 -2.66 6.79 -1.06
N SER A 139 -1.69 7.54 -1.58
CA SER A 139 -0.54 8.05 -0.82
C SER A 139 -0.81 9.44 -0.23
N VAL A 140 -1.73 10.20 -0.81
CA VAL A 140 -2.23 11.48 -0.31
C VAL A 140 -3.73 11.34 -0.09
N ASP A 141 -4.22 11.67 1.09
CA ASP A 141 -5.63 11.55 1.40
C ASP A 141 -6.48 12.68 0.78
N TYR A 142 -7.80 12.61 0.94
CA TYR A 142 -8.72 13.57 0.33
C TYR A 142 -8.47 15.02 0.76
N GLU A 143 -8.06 15.26 2.00
CA GLU A 143 -7.75 16.59 2.53
C GLU A 143 -6.34 17.07 2.16
N GLY A 144 -5.61 16.31 1.34
CA GLY A 144 -4.25 16.64 0.91
C GLY A 144 -3.15 16.28 1.92
N ASN A 145 -3.47 15.51 2.95
CA ASN A 145 -2.47 15.06 3.91
C ASN A 145 -1.64 13.92 3.34
N TRP A 146 -0.34 13.99 3.53
CA TRP A 146 0.57 12.93 3.13
C TRP A 146 0.48 11.76 4.12
N LYS A 147 0.11 10.60 3.62
CA LYS A 147 0.23 9.34 4.35
C LYS A 147 1.70 8.89 4.39
N ALA A 148 2.04 7.95 5.26
CA ALA A 148 3.42 7.45 5.39
C ALA A 148 4.01 6.99 4.04
N LEU A 149 3.18 6.42 3.16
CA LEU A 149 3.57 6.06 1.81
C LEU A 149 4.14 7.23 1.02
N HIS A 150 3.54 8.43 1.09
CA HIS A 150 3.99 9.56 0.28
C HIS A 150 5.37 10.07 0.69
N TYR A 151 5.67 10.10 2.00
CA TYR A 151 7.02 10.39 2.50
C TYR A 151 8.03 9.32 2.06
N THR A 152 7.63 8.06 2.04
CA THR A 152 8.46 6.96 1.58
C THR A 152 8.67 7.01 0.07
N ALA A 153 7.63 7.38 -0.70
CA ALA A 153 7.70 7.55 -2.15
C ALA A 153 8.75 8.60 -2.56
N LYS A 154 8.83 9.71 -1.83
CA LYS A 154 9.88 10.71 -2.04
C LYS A 154 11.29 10.10 -1.98
N ARG A 155 11.50 9.07 -1.14
CA ARG A 155 12.80 8.40 -0.97
C ARG A 155 13.04 7.34 -2.02
N PHE A 156 12.09 6.44 -2.25
CA PHE A 156 12.30 5.34 -3.20
C PHE A 156 12.22 5.76 -4.67
N PHE A 157 11.73 6.97 -4.97
CA PHE A 157 11.80 7.60 -6.30
C PHE A 157 12.93 8.62 -6.44
N ASP A 158 13.78 8.77 -5.43
CA ASP A 158 15.00 9.59 -5.57
C ASP A 158 15.89 9.05 -6.69
N SER A 159 16.70 9.94 -7.28
CA SER A 159 17.68 9.58 -8.32
C SER A 159 18.67 8.51 -7.84
N THR A 160 19.05 8.56 -6.57
CA THR A 160 19.93 7.59 -5.92
C THR A 160 19.15 6.78 -4.89
N LEU A 161 19.14 5.47 -5.03
CA LEU A 161 18.54 4.56 -4.07
C LEU A 161 19.56 3.49 -3.66
N ILE A 162 19.72 3.35 -2.34
CA ILE A 162 20.41 2.18 -1.76
C ILE A 162 19.34 1.21 -1.32
N SER A 163 19.31 0.03 -1.92
CA SER A 163 18.37 -1.04 -1.60
C SER A 163 19.11 -2.32 -1.31
N LEU A 164 18.90 -2.86 -0.13
CA LEU A 164 19.51 -4.12 0.32
C LEU A 164 18.49 -5.24 0.21
N THR A 165 18.97 -6.42 -0.11
CA THR A 165 18.17 -7.65 -0.07
C THR A 165 18.98 -8.74 0.58
N GLU A 166 18.37 -9.48 1.49
CA GLU A 166 18.98 -10.67 2.08
C GLU A 166 18.73 -11.86 1.17
N LYS A 167 19.78 -12.60 0.87
CA LYS A 167 19.70 -13.86 0.15
C LYS A 167 20.61 -14.88 0.83
N ASP A 168 20.05 -16.02 1.21
CA ASP A 168 20.77 -17.11 1.86
C ASP A 168 21.54 -16.67 3.12
N GLY A 169 20.96 -15.74 3.91
CA GLY A 169 21.58 -15.20 5.12
C GLY A 169 22.71 -14.19 4.87
N MET A 170 22.87 -13.73 3.63
CA MET A 170 23.83 -12.69 3.24
C MET A 170 23.08 -11.44 2.71
N VAL A 171 23.63 -10.26 3.07
CA VAL A 171 23.12 -8.95 2.61
C VAL A 171 24.00 -8.37 1.54
#